data_6903077efaceb87562fb96f701c29c60
#
_entry.id   6903077efaceb87562fb96f701c29c60
#
_cell.length_a   1.000
_cell.length_b   1.000
_cell.length_c   1.000
_cell.angle_alpha   90.00
_cell.angle_beta   90.00
_cell.angle_gamma   90.00
#
_symmetry.space_group_name_H-M   'P 1'
#
loop_
_entity.id
_entity.type
_entity.pdbx_description
1 polymer ?
#
loop_
_entity_poly.entity_id
_entity_poly.type
_entity_poly.pdbx_seq_one_letter_code
_entity_poly.pdbx_strand_id
1 'polypeptide(L)'
;MIMKTVAFINPNSTDAMTDSCVETLRSELPESFQVKAITNYRGPAAIQGEKDGIAAIPGLLVEIEKNSDCDGFVIGCFDDTGLTEARSITTKPIIGIGQSAF
;
A
#
# COMPACT_ATOMS: atom_id res chain seq x y z
N MET A 1 22.99 -6.87 10.72
CA MET A 1 22.17 -6.86 9.49
C MET A 1 21.16 -5.75 9.55
N ILE A 2 21.06 -4.97 8.48
CA ILE A 2 20.09 -3.87 8.41
C ILE A 2 18.77 -4.42 7.87
N MET A 3 17.70 -4.30 8.67
CA MET A 3 16.36 -4.65 8.21
C MET A 3 15.77 -3.50 7.41
N LYS A 4 15.16 -3.83 6.29
CA LYS A 4 14.39 -2.87 5.50
C LYS A 4 12.91 -3.01 5.82
N THR A 5 12.22 -1.90 5.91
CA THR A 5 10.79 -1.88 6.20
C THR A 5 10.01 -1.47 4.95
N VAL A 6 9.07 -2.32 4.57
CA VAL A 6 8.15 -2.06 3.48
C VAL A 6 6.77 -1.83 4.08
N ALA A 7 6.15 -0.72 3.74
CA ALA A 7 4.78 -0.44 4.16
C ALA A 7 3.82 -0.99 3.11
N PHE A 8 2.99 -1.95 3.49
CA PHE A 8 1.88 -2.38 2.65
C PHE A 8 0.67 -1.54 3.01
N ILE A 9 0.12 -0.82 2.03
CA ILE A 9 -1.05 0.03 2.24
C ILE A 9 -2.23 -0.51 1.44
N ASN A 10 -3.29 -0.88 2.16
CA ASN A 10 -4.56 -1.23 1.55
C ASN A 10 -5.37 0.06 1.36
N PRO A 11 -5.69 0.45 0.12
CA PRO A 11 -6.44 1.70 -0.13
C PRO A 11 -7.85 1.70 0.41
N ASN A 12 -8.47 0.52 0.59
CA ASN A 12 -9.79 0.44 1.19
C ASN A 12 -9.69 0.32 2.72
N SER A 13 -10.83 0.39 3.40
CA SER A 13 -10.88 0.42 4.86
C SER A 13 -11.13 -0.94 5.51
N THR A 14 -10.96 -2.04 4.78
CA THR A 14 -11.26 -3.38 5.29
C THR A 14 -9.99 -4.08 5.79
N ASP A 15 -9.87 -4.24 7.12
CA ASP A 15 -8.70 -4.87 7.76
C ASP A 15 -8.45 -6.30 7.30
N ALA A 16 -9.50 -7.07 7.05
CA ALA A 16 -9.34 -8.46 6.64
C ALA A 16 -8.56 -8.58 5.33
N MET A 17 -8.75 -7.65 4.41
CA MET A 17 -8.01 -7.62 3.16
C MET A 17 -6.55 -7.24 3.38
N THR A 18 -6.31 -6.28 4.27
CA THR A 18 -4.95 -5.90 4.64
C THR A 18 -4.20 -7.09 5.22
N ASP A 19 -4.81 -7.78 6.18
CA ASP A 19 -4.18 -8.90 6.86
C ASP A 19 -3.85 -10.04 5.90
N SER A 20 -4.77 -10.36 5.01
CA SER A 20 -4.57 -11.43 4.02
C SER A 20 -3.42 -11.13 3.07
N CYS A 21 -3.38 -9.91 2.54
CA CYS A 21 -2.33 -9.50 1.62
C CYS A 21 -0.96 -9.43 2.30
N VAL A 22 -0.91 -8.94 3.53
CA VAL A 22 0.35 -8.83 4.28
C VAL A 22 0.89 -10.22 4.62
N GLU A 23 0.04 -11.16 4.96
CA GLU A 23 0.45 -12.54 5.22
C GLU A 23 1.14 -13.15 3.99
N THR A 24 0.54 -12.98 2.82
CA THR A 24 1.12 -13.46 1.57
C THR A 24 2.46 -12.76 1.28
N LEU A 25 2.50 -11.45 1.45
CA LEU A 25 3.71 -10.68 1.18
C LEU A 25 4.86 -11.11 2.10
N ARG A 26 4.58 -11.31 3.39
CA ARG A 26 5.59 -11.77 4.35
C ARG A 26 6.16 -13.12 3.99
N SER A 27 5.34 -14.01 3.43
CA SER A 27 5.82 -15.34 3.04
C SER A 27 6.73 -15.32 1.83
N GLU A 28 6.67 -14.27 1.02
CA GLU A 28 7.43 -14.17 -0.21
C GLU A 28 8.69 -13.31 -0.09
N LEU A 29 8.77 -12.44 0.93
CA LEU A 29 9.93 -11.58 1.11
C LEU A 29 11.02 -12.25 1.93
N PRO A 30 12.31 -11.90 1.68
CA PRO A 30 13.40 -12.37 2.52
C PRO A 30 13.25 -11.93 3.98
N GLU A 31 13.89 -12.65 4.88
CA GLU A 31 13.85 -12.34 6.32
C GLU A 31 14.42 -10.97 6.68
N SER A 32 15.23 -10.39 5.80
CA SER A 32 15.78 -9.06 6.00
C SER A 32 14.76 -7.95 5.82
N PHE A 33 13.53 -8.28 5.43
CA PHE A 33 12.45 -7.32 5.26
C PHE A 33 11.41 -7.45 6.35
N GLN A 34 10.92 -6.29 6.83
CA GLN A 34 9.74 -6.22 7.68
C GLN A 34 8.61 -5.64 6.85
N VAL A 35 7.39 -6.11 7.08
CA VAL A 35 6.20 -5.57 6.44
C VAL A 35 5.34 -4.87 7.50
N LYS A 36 5.09 -3.59 7.28
CA LYS A 36 4.18 -2.82 8.12
C LYS A 36 2.81 -2.82 7.45
N ALA A 37 1.80 -3.33 8.14
CA ALA A 37 0.44 -3.44 7.61
C ALA A 37 -0.32 -2.15 7.87
N ILE A 38 -0.85 -1.52 6.82
CA ILE A 38 -1.58 -0.27 6.94
C ILE A 38 -2.91 -0.39 6.19
N THR A 39 -3.99 -0.02 6.88
CA THR A 39 -5.33 0.05 6.30
C THR A 39 -5.72 1.51 6.16
N ASN A 40 -6.20 1.89 4.98
CA ASN A 40 -6.67 3.26 4.75
C ASN A 40 -8.10 3.43 5.30
N TYR A 41 -8.20 3.73 6.59
CA TYR A 41 -9.51 3.90 7.24
C TYR A 41 -10.30 5.11 6.73
N ARG A 42 -9.66 6.01 5.99
CA ARG A 42 -10.34 7.14 5.35
C ARG A 42 -10.93 6.78 4.00
N GLY A 43 -10.61 5.59 3.49
CA GLY A 43 -11.10 5.13 2.20
C GLY A 43 -12.41 4.38 2.30
N PRO A 44 -13.00 4.00 1.15
CA PRO A 44 -14.21 3.19 1.12
C PRO A 44 -13.92 1.76 1.59
N ALA A 45 -14.98 1.04 1.98
CA ALA A 45 -14.84 -0.35 2.43
C ALA A 45 -14.34 -1.27 1.30
N ALA A 46 -14.70 -0.97 0.07
CA ALA A 46 -14.25 -1.69 -1.12
C ALA A 46 -14.13 -0.71 -2.27
N ILE A 47 -13.13 -0.92 -3.12
CA ILE A 47 -12.94 -0.09 -4.31
C ILE A 47 -13.55 -0.84 -5.49
N GLN A 48 -14.70 -0.36 -5.97
CA GLN A 48 -15.49 -1.04 -7.00
C GLN A 48 -15.57 -0.25 -8.30
N GLY A 49 -14.83 0.85 -8.42
CA GLY A 49 -14.83 1.66 -9.61
C GLY A 49 -14.01 2.91 -9.44
N GLU A 50 -13.98 3.73 -10.48
CA GLU A 50 -13.17 4.94 -10.52
C GLU A 50 -13.47 5.91 -9.38
N LYS A 51 -14.75 6.07 -9.04
CA LYS A 51 -15.19 6.96 -7.98
C LYS A 51 -14.62 6.55 -6.63
N ASP A 52 -14.67 5.27 -6.32
CA ASP A 52 -14.13 4.74 -5.08
C ASP A 52 -12.61 4.85 -5.05
N GLY A 53 -11.97 4.62 -6.21
CA GLY A 53 -10.54 4.78 -6.35
C GLY A 53 -10.10 6.21 -6.04
N ILE A 54 -10.79 7.19 -6.62
CA ILE A 54 -10.49 8.61 -6.37
C ILE A 54 -10.71 8.96 -4.89
N ALA A 55 -11.79 8.44 -4.29
CA ALA A 55 -12.08 8.69 -2.89
C ALA A 55 -11.02 8.11 -1.94
N ALA A 56 -10.29 7.09 -2.37
CA ALA A 56 -9.24 6.47 -1.56
C ALA A 56 -7.92 7.26 -1.57
N ILE A 57 -7.69 8.10 -2.57
CA ILE A 57 -6.40 8.76 -2.78
C ILE A 57 -5.97 9.65 -1.61
N PRO A 58 -6.80 10.56 -1.07
CA PRO A 58 -6.34 11.43 0.01
C PRO A 58 -5.83 10.67 1.23
N GLY A 59 -6.54 9.63 1.64
CA GLY A 59 -6.13 8.82 2.79
C GLY A 59 -4.85 8.03 2.50
N LEU A 60 -4.72 7.52 1.28
CA LEU A 60 -3.51 6.83 0.85
C LEU A 60 -2.29 7.74 0.95
N LEU A 61 -2.39 8.96 0.47
CA LEU A 61 -1.27 9.92 0.51
C LEU A 61 -0.90 10.28 1.96
N VAL A 62 -1.89 10.44 2.84
CA VAL A 62 -1.64 10.68 4.26
C VAL A 62 -0.85 9.52 4.87
N GLU A 63 -1.22 8.28 4.54
CA GLU A 63 -0.53 7.11 5.08
C GLU A 63 0.92 7.02 4.57
N ILE A 64 1.17 7.39 3.32
CA ILE A 64 2.53 7.43 2.79
C ILE A 64 3.38 8.47 3.54
N GLU A 65 2.84 9.65 3.77
CA GLU A 65 3.56 10.70 4.51
C GLU A 65 3.84 10.30 5.95
N LYS A 66 2.89 9.67 6.63
CA LYS A 66 3.07 9.20 8.00
C LYS A 66 4.14 8.13 8.12
N ASN A 67 4.39 7.40 7.05
CA ASN A 67 5.33 6.29 7.04
C ASN A 67 6.54 6.56 6.15
N SER A 68 6.92 7.82 6.05
CA SER A 68 8.03 8.26 5.21
C SER A 68 9.39 7.67 5.61
N ASP A 69 9.48 7.12 6.82
CA ASP A 69 10.67 6.42 7.30
C ASP A 69 10.80 5.00 6.76
N CYS A 70 9.76 4.47 6.12
CA CYS A 70 9.84 3.16 5.48
C CYS A 70 10.73 3.21 4.24
N ASP A 71 11.33 2.07 3.91
CA ASP A 71 12.24 1.98 2.76
C ASP A 71 11.51 1.88 1.43
N GLY A 72 10.27 1.44 1.44
CA GLY A 72 9.45 1.34 0.23
C GLY A 72 7.99 1.10 0.58
N PHE A 73 7.14 1.13 -0.44
CA PHE A 73 5.70 0.99 -0.27
C PHE A 73 5.13 0.02 -1.30
N VAL A 74 4.17 -0.78 -0.86
CA VAL A 74 3.36 -1.62 -1.75
C VAL A 74 1.91 -1.20 -1.57
N ILE A 75 1.25 -0.82 -2.67
CA ILE A 75 -0.15 -0.42 -2.64
C ILE A 75 -1.00 -1.60 -3.11
N GLY A 76 -1.91 -2.05 -2.25
CA GLY A 76 -2.70 -3.25 -2.47
C GLY A 76 -3.97 -3.03 -3.28
N CYS A 77 -3.84 -2.51 -4.49
CA CYS A 77 -4.98 -2.29 -5.36
C CYS A 77 -4.66 -2.74 -6.78
N PHE A 78 -5.59 -3.44 -7.42
CA PHE A 78 -5.36 -4.00 -8.74
C PHE A 78 -5.39 -2.99 -9.88
N ASP A 79 -6.02 -1.84 -9.68
CA ASP A 79 -6.14 -0.81 -10.71
C ASP A 79 -5.14 0.34 -10.54
N ASP A 80 -4.09 0.12 -9.74
CA ASP A 80 -3.04 1.10 -9.49
C ASP A 80 -3.56 2.45 -8.95
N THR A 81 -4.66 2.39 -8.20
CA THR A 81 -5.28 3.58 -7.61
C THR A 81 -4.27 4.42 -6.84
N GLY A 82 -4.17 5.70 -7.20
CA GLY A 82 -3.32 6.65 -6.51
C GLY A 82 -1.82 6.47 -6.70
N LEU A 83 -1.40 5.54 -7.57
CA LEU A 83 0.02 5.22 -7.74
C LEU A 83 0.82 6.42 -8.27
N THR A 84 0.29 7.13 -9.26
CA THR A 84 0.93 8.32 -9.81
C THR A 84 1.04 9.43 -8.76
N GLU A 85 -0.05 9.66 -8.02
CA GLU A 85 -0.08 10.66 -6.96
C GLU A 85 0.91 10.30 -5.84
N ALA A 86 0.94 9.03 -5.46
CA ALA A 86 1.86 8.56 -4.43
C ALA A 86 3.32 8.77 -4.84
N ARG A 87 3.65 8.48 -6.08
CA ARG A 87 5.01 8.67 -6.60
C ARG A 87 5.44 10.12 -6.66
N SER A 88 4.48 11.06 -6.67
CA SER A 88 4.79 12.48 -6.69
C SER A 88 5.18 13.04 -5.32
N ILE A 89 4.89 12.34 -4.23
CA ILE A 89 5.15 12.84 -2.87
C ILE A 89 6.28 12.11 -2.15
N THR A 90 6.89 11.11 -2.77
CA THR A 90 8.02 10.41 -2.17
C THR A 90 9.00 9.96 -3.24
N THR A 91 10.29 9.90 -2.87
CA THR A 91 11.34 9.33 -3.73
C THR A 91 11.54 7.85 -3.45
N LYS A 92 10.87 7.29 -2.45
CA LYS A 92 10.98 5.87 -2.11
C LYS A 92 10.29 5.01 -3.17
N PRO A 93 10.76 3.77 -3.39
CA PRO A 93 10.09 2.87 -4.33
C PRO A 93 8.64 2.62 -3.95
N ILE A 94 7.75 2.68 -4.93
CA ILE A 94 6.33 2.37 -4.76
C ILE A 94 5.92 1.39 -5.85
N ILE A 95 5.30 0.30 -5.44
CA ILE A 95 4.81 -0.74 -6.35
C ILE A 95 3.32 -0.96 -6.09
N GLY A 96 2.53 -0.99 -7.16
CA GLY A 96 1.14 -1.42 -7.08
C GLY A 96 1.03 -2.91 -7.32
N ILE A 97 0.15 -3.59 -6.59
CA ILE A 97 -0.05 -5.04 -6.77
C ILE A 97 -0.49 -5.34 -8.21
N GLY A 98 -1.31 -4.49 -8.80
CA GLY A 98 -1.74 -4.67 -10.17
C GLY A 98 -0.59 -4.72 -11.16
N GLN A 99 0.45 -3.91 -10.95
CA GLN A 99 1.63 -3.89 -11.80
C GLN A 99 2.47 -5.14 -11.62
N SER A 100 2.60 -5.62 -10.39
CA SER A 100 3.44 -6.78 -10.10
C SER A 100 2.76 -8.12 -10.42
N ALA A 101 1.46 -8.10 -10.69
CA ALA A 101 0.72 -9.30 -11.07
C ALA A 101 0.85 -9.63 -12.57
N PHE A 102 1.39 -8.71 -13.34
CA PHE A 102 1.56 -8.87 -14.79
C PHE A 102 3.06 -8.80 -15.20
#